data_c03b196f580fffae6a75d4e3b26ca9a0
#
_entry.id   c03b196f580fffae6a75d4e3b26ca9a0
#
_cell.length_a   1.000
_cell.length_b   1.000
_cell.length_c   1.000
_cell.angle_alpha   90.00
_cell.angle_beta   90.00
_cell.angle_gamma   90.00
#
_symmetry.space_group_name_H-M   'P 1'
#
loop_
_entity.id
_entity.type
_entity.pdbx_description
1 polymer ?
#
loop_
_entity_poly.entity_id
_entity_poly.type
_entity_poly.pdbx_seq_one_letter_code
_entity_poly.pdbx_strand_id
1 'polypeptide(L)'
;MLAVIGISTLIHLYAPYKIAVVSGSSMEPTLHDRDILLFIKTNNVKDNQVAIFKSPKSWKLNEEWLIKRVLAKPGDKLSITEHDIYVNNKSVETFKNKNEYPVFIKNLDGYFVRGDNSDKTYDSLARVLEGSDDFLIKDIEYSKNIEKKK
;
A
#
# COMPACT_ATOMS: atom_id res chain seq x y z
N MET A 1 8.01 -3.51 41.21
CA MET A 1 6.85 -3.70 40.33
C MET A 1 6.61 -2.52 39.38
N LEU A 2 6.73 -1.28 39.83
CA LEU A 2 6.57 -0.07 38.99
C LEU A 2 7.62 0.08 37.85
N ALA A 3 8.89 -0.35 38.08
CA ALA A 3 9.96 -0.26 37.07
C ALA A 3 9.74 -1.16 35.83
N VAL A 4 9.13 -2.33 36.01
CA VAL A 4 8.85 -3.29 34.92
C VAL A 4 7.74 -2.76 34.02
N ILE A 5 6.73 -2.12 34.61
CA ILE A 5 5.63 -1.49 33.82
C ILE A 5 6.15 -0.28 33.05
N GLY A 6 7.03 0.54 33.62
CA GLY A 6 7.63 1.68 32.91
C GLY A 6 8.50 1.26 31.73
N ILE A 7 9.32 0.22 31.89
CA ILE A 7 10.18 -0.30 30.82
C ILE A 7 9.33 -0.91 29.68
N SER A 8 8.30 -1.68 30.02
CA SER A 8 7.38 -2.28 29.04
C SER A 8 6.64 -1.21 28.23
N THR A 9 6.17 -0.16 28.87
CA THR A 9 5.49 0.96 28.20
C THR A 9 6.45 1.77 27.33
N LEU A 10 7.68 1.99 27.78
CA LEU A 10 8.72 2.67 27.00
C LEU A 10 9.10 1.86 25.74
N ILE A 11 9.28 0.55 25.88
CA ILE A 11 9.58 -0.34 24.74
C ILE A 11 8.43 -0.30 23.73
N HIS A 12 7.18 -0.26 24.17
CA HIS A 12 6.02 -0.18 23.29
C HIS A 12 5.94 1.17 22.55
N LEU A 13 6.29 2.27 23.21
CA LEU A 13 6.27 3.61 22.60
C LEU A 13 7.39 3.84 21.58
N TYR A 14 8.53 3.17 21.73
CA TYR A 14 9.71 3.36 20.88
C TYR A 14 10.07 2.14 20.05
N ALA A 15 9.26 1.07 20.07
CA ALA A 15 9.53 -0.10 19.25
C ALA A 15 9.46 0.27 17.75
N PRO A 16 10.54 0.05 16.98
CA PRO A 16 10.56 0.35 15.55
C PRO A 16 9.76 -0.68 14.73
N TYR A 17 9.03 -1.55 15.40
CA TYR A 17 8.34 -2.69 14.79
C TYR A 17 6.83 -2.64 15.02
N LYS A 18 6.09 -3.17 14.03
CA LYS A 18 4.66 -3.43 14.13
C LYS A 18 4.37 -4.85 13.67
N ILE A 19 3.71 -5.62 14.54
CA ILE A 19 3.15 -6.92 14.17
C ILE A 19 1.77 -6.66 13.55
N ALA A 20 1.53 -7.27 12.40
CA ALA A 20 0.26 -7.22 11.72
C ALA A 20 -0.23 -8.63 11.39
N VAL A 21 -1.53 -8.82 11.50
CA VAL A 21 -2.24 -10.02 11.03
C VAL A 21 -2.99 -9.62 9.77
N VAL A 22 -2.71 -10.32 8.66
CA VAL A 22 -3.38 -10.08 7.38
C VAL A 22 -4.85 -10.48 7.48
N SER A 23 -5.73 -9.61 7.02
CA SER A 23 -7.16 -9.91 6.90
C SER A 23 -7.60 -9.75 5.45
N GLY A 24 -8.21 -10.81 4.92
CA GLY A 24 -8.72 -10.85 3.55
C GLY A 24 -7.69 -11.27 2.52
N SER A 25 -8.09 -11.19 1.24
CA SER A 25 -7.37 -11.79 0.11
C SER A 25 -6.74 -10.77 -0.86
N SER A 26 -6.76 -9.49 -0.54
CA SER A 26 -6.30 -8.44 -1.46
C SER A 26 -4.80 -8.49 -1.82
N MET A 27 -4.01 -9.20 -1.03
CA MET A 27 -2.56 -9.38 -1.23
C MET A 27 -2.18 -10.78 -1.71
N GLU A 28 -3.13 -11.65 -2.00
CA GLU A 28 -2.86 -12.96 -2.59
C GLU A 28 -2.27 -12.84 -4.00
N PRO A 29 -1.43 -13.77 -4.40
CA PRO A 29 -0.95 -14.94 -3.68
C PRO A 29 0.27 -14.65 -2.76
N THR A 30 0.68 -13.38 -2.64
CA THR A 30 1.87 -12.99 -1.87
C THR A 30 1.66 -13.17 -0.37
N LEU A 31 0.54 -12.70 0.13
CA LEU A 31 0.11 -12.83 1.52
C LEU A 31 -1.30 -13.41 1.56
N HIS A 32 -1.53 -14.28 2.53
CA HIS A 32 -2.83 -14.92 2.74
C HIS A 32 -3.50 -14.41 4.00
N ASP A 33 -4.80 -14.62 4.08
CA ASP A 33 -5.56 -14.34 5.29
C ASP A 33 -4.93 -15.02 6.51
N ARG A 34 -4.83 -14.29 7.63
CA ARG A 34 -4.19 -14.72 8.90
C ARG A 34 -2.66 -14.84 8.89
N ASP A 35 -1.97 -14.51 7.82
CA ASP A 35 -0.51 -14.37 7.86
C ASP A 35 -0.09 -13.35 8.92
N ILE A 36 0.93 -13.69 9.71
CA ILE A 36 1.49 -12.80 10.74
C ILE A 36 2.81 -12.24 10.24
N LEU A 37 2.93 -10.93 10.23
CA LEU A 37 4.08 -10.23 9.69
C LEU A 37 4.64 -9.21 10.69
N LEU A 38 5.97 -9.07 10.67
CA LEU A 38 6.68 -8.03 11.37
C LEU A 38 7.10 -6.94 10.38
N PHE A 39 6.58 -5.74 10.56
CA PHE A 39 6.94 -4.54 9.78
C PHE A 39 7.89 -3.66 10.57
N ILE A 40 8.70 -2.89 9.83
CA ILE A 40 9.65 -1.95 10.40
C ILE A 40 9.14 -0.53 10.17
N LYS A 41 9.25 0.30 11.22
CA LYS A 41 8.96 1.74 11.10
C LYS A 41 9.94 2.37 10.12
N THR A 42 9.43 3.18 9.22
CA THR A 42 10.22 3.83 8.19
C THR A 42 9.65 5.20 7.84
N ASN A 43 10.53 6.12 7.49
CA ASN A 43 10.19 7.41 6.88
C ASN A 43 10.57 7.46 5.39
N ASN A 44 11.09 6.36 4.85
CA ASN A 44 11.54 6.25 3.46
C ASN A 44 11.10 4.92 2.85
N VAL A 45 9.87 4.88 2.38
CA VAL A 45 9.31 3.71 1.69
C VAL A 45 9.83 3.65 0.27
N LYS A 46 10.36 2.50 -0.11
CA LYS A 46 10.86 2.24 -1.46
C LYS A 46 9.79 1.59 -2.34
N ASP A 47 9.99 1.71 -3.65
CA ASP A 47 9.14 1.04 -4.63
C ASP A 47 9.12 -0.47 -4.40
N ASN A 48 7.98 -1.09 -4.65
CA ASN A 48 7.69 -2.51 -4.46
C ASN A 48 7.66 -3.01 -3.01
N GLN A 49 7.89 -2.17 -2.01
CA GLN A 49 7.67 -2.59 -0.62
C GLN A 49 6.18 -2.76 -0.31
N VAL A 50 5.88 -3.69 0.57
CA VAL A 50 4.55 -3.80 1.18
C VAL A 50 4.50 -2.85 2.38
N ALA A 51 3.46 -2.05 2.44
CA ALA A 51 3.27 -1.03 3.46
C ALA A 51 2.00 -1.27 4.27
N ILE A 52 2.04 -0.84 5.53
CA ILE A 52 0.86 -0.71 6.39
C ILE A 52 0.62 0.77 6.62
N PHE A 53 -0.61 1.19 6.44
CA PHE A 53 -1.03 2.57 6.63
C PHE A 53 -2.47 2.65 7.09
N LYS A 54 -2.83 3.78 7.71
CA LYS A 54 -4.22 4.05 8.07
C LYS A 54 -5.06 4.26 6.83
N SER A 55 -6.23 3.64 6.83
CA SER A 55 -7.21 3.84 5.76
C SER A 55 -7.63 5.31 5.69
N PRO A 56 -7.50 5.98 4.53
CA PRO A 56 -8.02 7.33 4.40
C PRO A 56 -9.53 7.35 4.65
N LYS A 57 -10.00 8.31 5.44
CA LYS A 57 -11.44 8.44 5.74
C LYS A 57 -12.31 8.63 4.48
N SER A 58 -11.76 9.28 3.47
CA SER A 58 -12.38 9.48 2.16
C SER A 58 -12.64 8.18 1.38
N TRP A 59 -11.90 7.11 1.68
CA TRP A 59 -12.10 5.81 1.05
C TRP A 59 -13.32 5.07 1.62
N LYS A 60 -13.85 5.51 2.76
CA LYS A 60 -15.08 4.97 3.39
C LYS A 60 -15.03 3.46 3.63
N LEU A 61 -13.85 2.94 3.93
CA LEU A 61 -13.64 1.54 4.28
C LEU A 61 -13.88 1.33 5.78
N ASN A 62 -14.28 0.10 6.15
CA ASN A 62 -14.47 -0.28 7.55
C ASN A 62 -13.15 -0.58 8.26
N GLU A 63 -12.12 -0.92 7.50
CA GLU A 63 -10.80 -1.26 8.02
C GLU A 63 -10.04 0.02 8.42
N GLU A 64 -9.53 0.06 9.64
CA GLU A 64 -8.70 1.17 10.12
C GLU A 64 -7.31 1.13 9.48
N TRP A 65 -6.78 -0.05 9.24
CA TRP A 65 -5.46 -0.28 8.69
C TRP A 65 -5.51 -1.11 7.41
N LEU A 66 -4.72 -0.73 6.42
CA LEU A 66 -4.60 -1.42 5.16
C LEU A 66 -3.17 -1.92 4.95
N ILE A 67 -3.06 -3.07 4.25
CA ILE A 67 -1.80 -3.63 3.77
C ILE A 67 -1.85 -3.63 2.26
N LYS A 68 -0.92 -2.92 1.60
CA LYS A 68 -0.82 -2.83 0.14
C LYS A 68 0.63 -2.74 -0.31
N ARG A 69 0.87 -3.00 -1.59
CA ARG A 69 2.17 -2.79 -2.22
C ARG A 69 2.27 -1.35 -2.74
N VAL A 70 3.42 -0.72 -2.48
CA VAL A 70 3.73 0.61 -3.01
C VAL A 70 4.28 0.45 -4.43
N LEU A 71 3.58 0.97 -5.43
CA LEU A 71 4.05 0.98 -6.81
C LEU A 71 4.77 2.27 -7.17
N ALA A 72 4.37 3.38 -6.58
CA ALA A 72 5.00 4.68 -6.82
C ALA A 72 4.97 5.53 -5.55
N LYS A 73 5.91 6.44 -5.43
CA LYS A 73 6.14 7.31 -4.27
C LYS A 73 6.06 8.80 -4.65
N PRO A 74 6.04 9.71 -3.67
CA PRO A 74 6.09 11.13 -3.95
C PRO A 74 7.27 11.51 -4.86
N GLY A 75 7.01 12.32 -5.87
CA GLY A 75 7.98 12.73 -6.89
C GLY A 75 8.01 11.87 -8.15
N ASP A 76 7.41 10.68 -8.12
CA ASP A 76 7.31 9.83 -9.31
C ASP A 76 6.25 10.36 -10.28
N LYS A 77 6.46 10.08 -11.57
CA LYS A 77 5.48 10.29 -12.63
C LYS A 77 4.69 9.01 -12.87
N LEU A 78 3.41 9.05 -12.56
CA LEU A 78 2.47 7.96 -12.82
C LEU A 78 1.78 8.18 -14.15
N SER A 79 1.70 7.13 -14.98
CA SER A 79 0.88 7.09 -16.19
C SER A 79 0.08 5.80 -16.22
N ILE A 80 -1.22 5.91 -16.42
CA ILE A 80 -2.14 4.76 -16.56
C ILE A 80 -2.68 4.79 -17.99
N THR A 81 -2.52 3.69 -18.71
CA THR A 81 -3.00 3.50 -20.07
C THR A 81 -4.08 2.41 -20.12
N GLU A 82 -4.57 2.11 -21.29
CA GLU A 82 -5.54 1.02 -21.48
C GLU A 82 -4.97 -0.37 -21.10
N HIS A 83 -3.66 -0.52 -21.09
CA HIS A 83 -3.00 -1.82 -20.90
C HIS A 83 -2.07 -1.87 -19.68
N ASP A 84 -1.47 -0.75 -19.30
CA ASP A 84 -0.35 -0.73 -18.36
C ASP A 84 -0.43 0.43 -17.37
N ILE A 85 0.18 0.19 -16.20
CA ILE A 85 0.59 1.24 -15.27
C ILE A 85 2.09 1.46 -15.45
N TYR A 86 2.48 2.69 -15.72
CA TYR A 86 3.87 3.12 -15.82
C TYR A 86 4.24 4.02 -14.65
N VAL A 87 5.43 3.81 -14.12
CA VAL A 87 6.07 4.71 -13.15
C VAL A 87 7.40 5.15 -13.75
N ASN A 88 7.60 6.45 -13.91
CA ASN A 88 8.79 7.04 -14.52
C ASN A 88 9.12 6.40 -15.88
N ASN A 89 8.10 6.20 -16.72
CA ASN A 89 8.16 5.57 -18.06
C ASN A 89 8.51 4.07 -18.07
N LYS A 90 8.54 3.41 -16.91
CA LYS A 90 8.71 1.95 -16.80
C LYS A 90 7.38 1.29 -16.49
N SER A 91 6.99 0.27 -17.27
CA SER A 91 5.81 -0.54 -16.95
C SER A 91 6.03 -1.31 -15.65
N VAL A 92 5.11 -1.15 -14.71
CA VAL A 92 5.13 -1.81 -13.39
C VAL A 92 3.98 -2.79 -13.21
N GLU A 93 2.90 -2.64 -13.98
CA GLU A 93 1.77 -3.56 -13.98
C GLU A 93 1.13 -3.55 -15.37
N THR A 94 0.82 -4.75 -15.91
CA THR A 94 0.09 -4.92 -17.16
C THR A 94 -1.28 -5.52 -16.84
N PHE A 95 -2.34 -4.94 -17.38
CA PHE A 95 -3.69 -5.43 -17.19
C PHE A 95 -3.96 -6.65 -18.08
N LYS A 96 -4.64 -7.66 -17.56
CA LYS A 96 -5.01 -8.87 -18.31
C LYS A 96 -5.96 -8.58 -19.49
N ASN A 97 -6.84 -7.60 -19.32
CA ASN A 97 -7.80 -7.18 -20.33
C ASN A 97 -7.60 -5.70 -20.63
N LYS A 98 -7.95 -5.30 -21.87
CA LYS A 98 -8.00 -3.88 -22.22
C LYS A 98 -9.01 -3.20 -21.30
N ASN A 99 -8.53 -2.19 -20.57
CA ASN A 99 -9.38 -1.39 -19.70
C ASN A 99 -9.91 -0.17 -20.47
N GLU A 100 -11.17 0.15 -20.28
CA GLU A 100 -11.79 1.39 -20.77
C GLU A 100 -11.39 2.60 -19.92
N TYR A 101 -10.17 2.58 -19.35
CA TYR A 101 -9.72 3.63 -18.46
C TYR A 101 -9.19 4.82 -19.23
N PRO A 102 -9.51 6.04 -18.80
CA PRO A 102 -8.90 7.22 -19.40
C PRO A 102 -7.39 7.19 -19.23
N VAL A 103 -6.67 7.57 -20.24
CA VAL A 103 -5.23 7.81 -20.11
C VAL A 103 -5.03 8.89 -19.06
N PHE A 104 -4.27 8.56 -18.04
CA PHE A 104 -4.03 9.39 -16.89
C PHE A 104 -2.53 9.58 -16.68
N ILE A 105 -2.09 10.83 -16.54
CA ILE A 105 -0.69 11.16 -16.26
C ILE A 105 -0.66 12.18 -15.12
N LYS A 106 0.09 11.88 -14.06
CA LYS A 106 0.24 12.78 -12.91
C LYS A 106 1.61 12.66 -12.27
N ASN A 107 2.20 13.78 -11.86
CA ASN A 107 3.30 13.78 -10.91
C ASN A 107 2.73 13.60 -9.50
N LEU A 108 3.30 12.65 -8.74
CA LEU A 108 2.71 12.24 -7.47
C LEU A 108 3.21 13.11 -6.31
N ASP A 109 2.30 13.42 -5.40
CA ASP A 109 2.56 14.05 -4.09
C ASP A 109 2.22 13.12 -2.91
N GLY A 110 2.09 11.82 -3.20
CA GLY A 110 1.80 10.75 -2.27
C GLY A 110 2.14 9.39 -2.87
N TYR A 111 1.84 8.33 -2.13
CA TYR A 111 2.10 6.96 -2.54
C TYR A 111 0.93 6.39 -3.33
N PHE A 112 1.22 5.76 -4.46
CA PHE A 112 0.26 4.96 -5.23
C PHE A 112 0.40 3.50 -4.81
N VAL A 113 -0.67 2.93 -4.27
CA VAL A 113 -0.66 1.60 -3.67
C VAL A 113 -1.61 0.66 -4.40
N ARG A 114 -1.23 -0.61 -4.49
CA ARG A 114 -1.99 -1.68 -5.13
C ARG A 114 -2.04 -2.94 -4.26
N GLY A 115 -3.15 -3.65 -4.28
CA GLY A 115 -3.20 -5.04 -3.83
C GLY A 115 -2.57 -5.96 -4.87
N ASP A 116 -1.86 -7.01 -4.42
CA ASP A 116 -1.27 -8.00 -5.33
C ASP A 116 -2.34 -8.84 -6.04
N ASN A 117 -3.52 -9.00 -5.42
CA ASN A 117 -4.70 -9.60 -6.01
C ASN A 117 -5.54 -8.52 -6.72
N SER A 118 -5.23 -8.27 -8.00
CA SER A 118 -5.86 -7.20 -8.79
C SER A 118 -7.39 -7.31 -8.91
N ASP A 119 -7.93 -8.51 -8.80
CA ASP A 119 -9.37 -8.79 -8.96
C ASP A 119 -10.16 -8.58 -7.65
N LYS A 120 -9.47 -8.54 -6.51
CA LYS A 120 -10.08 -8.49 -5.16
C LYS A 120 -9.46 -7.44 -4.26
N THR A 121 -9.13 -6.28 -4.80
CA THR A 121 -8.52 -5.19 -4.03
C THR A 121 -9.24 -3.88 -4.22
N TYR A 122 -9.41 -3.14 -3.12
CA TYR A 122 -9.75 -1.72 -3.16
C TYR A 122 -8.49 -0.93 -2.79
N ASP A 123 -8.03 -0.11 -3.70
CA ASP A 123 -6.72 0.55 -3.62
C ASP A 123 -6.68 1.87 -4.43
N SER A 124 -5.49 2.42 -4.64
CA SER A 124 -5.32 3.66 -5.39
C SER A 124 -5.92 3.61 -6.80
N LEU A 125 -5.78 2.47 -7.51
CA LEU A 125 -6.35 2.33 -8.85
C LEU A 125 -7.88 2.36 -8.80
N ALA A 126 -8.50 1.63 -7.88
CA ALA A 126 -9.95 1.63 -7.72
C ALA A 126 -10.48 3.06 -7.53
N ARG A 127 -9.77 3.89 -6.75
CA ARG A 127 -10.13 5.30 -6.54
C ARG A 127 -10.00 6.15 -7.82
N VAL A 128 -8.94 5.95 -8.60
CA VAL A 128 -8.79 6.61 -9.92
C VAL A 128 -9.96 6.26 -10.83
N LEU A 129 -10.37 4.99 -10.85
CA LEU A 129 -11.46 4.50 -11.68
C LEU A 129 -12.83 5.06 -11.28
N GLU A 130 -13.02 5.37 -10.01
CA GLU A 130 -14.20 6.06 -9.49
C GLU A 130 -14.19 7.56 -9.80
N GLY A 131 -13.15 8.06 -10.47
CA GLY A 131 -12.99 9.49 -10.77
C GLY A 131 -12.60 10.34 -9.57
N SER A 132 -12.01 9.73 -8.53
CA SER A 132 -11.61 10.44 -7.34
C SER A 132 -10.23 11.06 -7.50
N ASP A 133 -10.07 12.31 -7.07
CA ASP A 133 -8.75 12.96 -6.96
C ASP A 133 -7.96 12.51 -5.72
N ASP A 134 -8.64 11.91 -4.75
CA ASP A 134 -8.07 11.42 -3.49
C ASP A 134 -7.80 9.91 -3.56
N PHE A 135 -6.77 9.55 -4.32
CA PHE A 135 -6.34 8.16 -4.52
C PHE A 135 -4.93 7.87 -3.98
N LEU A 136 -4.24 8.86 -3.43
CA LEU A 136 -2.89 8.70 -2.90
C LEU A 136 -2.88 8.58 -1.39
N ILE A 137 -1.98 7.74 -0.90
CA ILE A 137 -1.68 7.66 0.53
C ILE A 137 -0.61 8.70 0.85
N LYS A 138 -0.87 9.56 1.81
CA LYS A 138 0.05 10.64 2.19
C LYS A 138 1.12 10.18 3.17
N ASP A 139 0.73 9.34 4.13
CA ASP A 139 1.60 8.92 5.22
C ASP A 139 1.67 7.39 5.30
N ILE A 140 2.88 6.87 5.21
CA ILE A 140 3.19 5.46 5.46
C ILE A 140 4.23 5.41 6.58
N GLU A 141 3.88 4.74 7.67
CA GLU A 141 4.76 4.64 8.84
C GLU A 141 5.57 3.34 8.88
N TYR A 142 5.07 2.28 8.25
CA TYR A 142 5.65 0.95 8.33
C TYR A 142 5.71 0.29 6.96
N SER A 143 6.85 -0.33 6.65
CA SER A 143 6.99 -1.10 5.42
C SER A 143 7.89 -2.32 5.58
N LYS A 144 7.84 -3.21 4.60
CA LYS A 144 8.67 -4.42 4.53
C LYS A 144 8.91 -4.80 3.08
N ASN A 145 10.13 -5.25 2.80
CA ASN A 145 10.41 -5.86 1.50
C ASN A 145 9.85 -7.29 1.47
N ILE A 146 8.84 -7.50 0.64
CA ILE A 146 8.21 -8.81 0.40
C ILE A 146 8.08 -8.99 -1.10
N GLU A 147 8.75 -9.99 -1.66
CA GLU A 147 8.68 -10.28 -3.09
C GLU A 147 7.26 -10.67 -3.50
N LYS A 148 6.83 -10.13 -4.65
CA LYS A 148 5.52 -10.47 -5.22
C LYS A 148 5.58 -11.90 -5.76
N LYS A 149 4.68 -12.74 -5.26
CA LYS A 149 4.49 -14.10 -5.80
C LYS A 149 3.70 -14.03 -7.12
N LYS A 150 4.06 -14.89 -8.05
CA LYS A 150 3.39 -15.04 -9.34
C LYS A 150 2.21 -15.99 -9.23
#